data_3cf3b78233b94898d03d73abbaad1d0a
#
_entry.id   3cf3b78233b94898d03d73abbaad1d0a
#
_cell.length_a   1.000
_cell.length_b   1.000
_cell.length_c   1.000
_cell.angle_alpha   90.00
_cell.angle_beta   90.00
_cell.angle_gamma   90.00
#
_symmetry.space_group_name_H-M   'P 1'
#
loop_
_entity.id
_entity.type
_entity.pdbx_description
1 polymer ?
#
loop_
_entity_poly.entity_id
_entity_poly.type
_entity_poly.pdbx_seq_one_letter_code
_entity_poly.pdbx_strand_id
1 'polypeptide(L)'
;ATREEALASIGGRETLSRKVFPYTEREETTNGERKQRFVVVETPAVIDGSELRDAAAVSRTGIEGDYQIVFSLKPSGAQKFGEWTEKNINNYMAVRLNDEVKSIAYIKSKITDSGEITGRFTKASAEDLALTLKSGALPAPIEYQEERTVGPSLGADSIRAGLSASIAGLVFVILFMLFYYRGAGVNATIALLLNLLLTMAAVVFFDATLTLPGIAGLILGVGMAVDSNVLIFERIREELLAGKAVPQAIDLGFDRAFVTIIDTHITTIISAIILYMYGTGPIRGFAVTLILGLLINLFSAVFVSRTIFMWLLEKRPNMQKLSI
;
A
#
# COMPACT_ATOMS: atom_id res chain seq x y z
N ALA A 1 -37.08 -24.95 7.50
CA ALA A 1 -38.30 -24.29 7.97
C ALA A 1 -38.31 -22.84 7.52
N THR A 2 -39.48 -22.25 7.41
CA THR A 2 -39.62 -20.78 7.31
C THR A 2 -39.28 -20.15 8.67
N ARG A 3 -39.06 -18.84 8.73
CA ARG A 3 -38.77 -18.13 10.00
C ARG A 3 -39.94 -18.29 11.00
N GLU A 4 -41.16 -18.24 10.50
CA GLU A 4 -42.37 -18.38 11.34
C GLU A 4 -42.51 -19.80 11.91
N GLU A 5 -42.25 -20.83 11.10
CA GLU A 5 -42.24 -22.24 11.58
C GLU A 5 -41.14 -22.48 12.60
N ALA A 6 -39.94 -21.92 12.39
CA ALA A 6 -38.83 -22.00 13.33
C ALA A 6 -39.15 -21.29 14.64
N LEU A 7 -39.78 -20.13 14.63
CA LEU A 7 -40.26 -19.42 15.80
C LEU A 7 -41.38 -20.17 16.53
N ALA A 8 -42.32 -20.74 15.78
CA ALA A 8 -43.40 -21.51 16.35
C ALA A 8 -42.89 -22.76 17.13
N SER A 9 -41.80 -23.38 16.67
CA SER A 9 -41.18 -24.54 17.33
C SER A 9 -40.59 -24.23 18.71
N ILE A 10 -40.31 -22.96 19.02
CA ILE A 10 -39.75 -22.49 20.29
C ILE A 10 -40.73 -21.66 21.12
N GLY A 11 -42.05 -21.77 20.81
CA GLY A 11 -43.10 -21.05 21.52
C GLY A 11 -43.38 -19.65 21.07
N GLY A 12 -43.01 -19.28 19.82
CA GLY A 12 -43.34 -18.03 19.16
C GLY A 12 -42.43 -16.84 19.48
N ARG A 13 -41.46 -16.99 20.37
CA ARG A 13 -40.48 -15.95 20.76
C ARG A 13 -39.09 -16.53 20.98
N GLU A 14 -38.09 -15.77 20.53
CA GLU A 14 -36.71 -16.07 20.83
C GLU A 14 -36.45 -15.88 22.34
N THR A 15 -35.61 -16.77 22.89
CA THR A 15 -35.19 -16.72 24.29
C THR A 15 -33.68 -16.50 24.36
N LEU A 16 -33.15 -16.21 25.55
CA LEU A 16 -31.69 -16.12 25.76
C LEU A 16 -30.98 -17.45 25.45
N SER A 17 -31.66 -18.58 25.54
CA SER A 17 -31.12 -19.93 25.32
C SER A 17 -31.38 -20.46 23.89
N ARG A 18 -32.30 -19.90 23.13
CA ARG A 18 -32.66 -20.36 21.78
C ARG A 18 -32.98 -19.21 20.88
N LYS A 19 -32.25 -19.13 19.76
CA LYS A 19 -32.41 -18.11 18.71
C LYS A 19 -32.58 -18.73 17.34
N VAL A 20 -33.23 -18.01 16.44
CA VAL A 20 -33.50 -18.42 15.09
C VAL A 20 -32.49 -17.71 14.16
N PHE A 21 -31.68 -18.49 13.44
CA PHE A 21 -30.72 -17.96 12.49
C PHE A 21 -31.03 -18.40 11.08
N PRO A 22 -30.74 -17.56 10.08
CA PRO A 22 -30.82 -17.96 8.69
C PRO A 22 -29.76 -19.03 8.38
N TYR A 23 -30.13 -19.97 7.55
CA TYR A 23 -29.29 -21.05 7.03
C TYR A 23 -29.53 -21.17 5.54
N THR A 24 -28.48 -20.98 4.75
CA THR A 24 -28.54 -21.18 3.31
C THR A 24 -27.99 -22.56 2.99
N GLU A 25 -28.86 -23.48 2.62
CA GLU A 25 -28.47 -24.81 2.21
C GLU A 25 -27.68 -24.73 0.90
N ARG A 26 -26.53 -25.39 0.86
CA ARG A 26 -25.63 -25.37 -0.31
C ARG A 26 -26.03 -26.41 -1.39
N GLU A 27 -27.22 -26.95 -1.36
CA GLU A 27 -27.69 -27.88 -2.40
C GLU A 27 -28.14 -27.11 -3.64
N GLU A 28 -27.77 -27.69 -4.78
CA GLU A 28 -27.99 -27.20 -6.13
C GLU A 28 -29.40 -26.70 -6.37
N THR A 29 -29.49 -25.53 -6.88
CA THR A 29 -30.70 -24.95 -7.40
C THR A 29 -31.08 -25.56 -8.73
N THR A 30 -32.17 -26.25 -8.77
CA THR A 30 -32.80 -26.67 -10.05
C THR A 30 -33.38 -25.46 -10.82
N ASN A 31 -33.48 -24.25 -10.20
CA ASN A 31 -34.08 -23.07 -10.81
C ASN A 31 -33.47 -21.72 -10.37
N GLY A 32 -32.20 -21.65 -9.93
CA GLY A 32 -31.52 -20.38 -9.72
C GLY A 32 -31.91 -19.58 -8.46
N GLU A 33 -32.91 -19.97 -7.69
CA GLU A 33 -33.31 -19.28 -6.45
C GLU A 33 -32.76 -20.00 -5.21
N ARG A 34 -31.90 -19.30 -4.45
CA ARG A 34 -31.41 -19.76 -3.14
C ARG A 34 -32.54 -19.66 -2.11
N LYS A 35 -33.15 -20.78 -1.74
CA LYS A 35 -34.15 -20.81 -0.66
C LYS A 35 -33.45 -20.63 0.68
N GLN A 36 -33.65 -19.47 1.30
CA GLN A 36 -33.20 -19.21 2.67
C GLN A 36 -34.07 -20.01 3.65
N ARG A 37 -33.44 -20.91 4.40
CA ARG A 37 -34.08 -21.66 5.49
C ARG A 37 -33.70 -21.07 6.84
N PHE A 38 -34.45 -21.38 7.86
CA PHE A 38 -34.19 -20.94 9.23
C PHE A 38 -34.03 -22.15 10.13
N VAL A 39 -33.08 -22.04 11.07
CA VAL A 39 -32.81 -23.09 12.06
C VAL A 39 -32.79 -22.49 13.46
N VAL A 40 -33.23 -23.26 14.44
CA VAL A 40 -33.14 -22.92 15.86
C VAL A 40 -31.79 -23.40 16.37
N VAL A 41 -31.05 -22.52 17.00
CA VAL A 41 -29.75 -22.82 17.59
C VAL A 41 -29.75 -22.43 19.07
N GLU A 42 -29.16 -23.28 19.90
CA GLU A 42 -28.96 -22.99 21.32
C GLU A 42 -27.84 -21.96 21.51
N THR A 43 -28.06 -21.00 22.37
CA THR A 43 -27.14 -19.93 22.72
C THR A 43 -26.92 -19.91 24.25
N PRO A 44 -25.75 -19.47 24.75
CA PRO A 44 -24.57 -18.98 24.03
C PRO A 44 -23.79 -20.09 23.29
N ALA A 45 -22.88 -19.70 22.41
CA ALA A 45 -21.96 -20.64 21.74
C ALA A 45 -21.09 -21.36 22.80
N VAL A 46 -20.81 -22.63 22.56
CA VAL A 46 -19.96 -23.46 23.46
C VAL A 46 -18.50 -23.01 23.39
N ILE A 47 -18.05 -22.72 22.18
CA ILE A 47 -16.76 -22.12 21.88
C ILE A 47 -16.97 -21.02 20.89
N ASP A 48 -16.11 -20.03 20.91
CA ASP A 48 -16.05 -18.95 19.91
C ASP A 48 -14.79 -19.06 19.06
N GLY A 49 -14.68 -18.23 18.03
CA GLY A 49 -13.55 -18.24 17.11
C GLY A 49 -12.20 -17.93 17.77
N SER A 50 -12.18 -17.28 18.94
CA SER A 50 -10.94 -16.97 19.67
C SER A 50 -10.27 -18.23 20.26
N GLU A 51 -11.05 -19.29 20.45
CA GLU A 51 -10.58 -20.58 20.96
C GLU A 51 -10.10 -21.52 19.84
N LEU A 52 -10.24 -21.15 18.57
CA LEU A 52 -9.63 -21.83 17.46
C LEU A 52 -8.14 -21.51 17.37
N ARG A 53 -7.31 -22.50 17.07
CA ARG A 53 -5.88 -22.38 16.84
C ARG A 53 -5.60 -22.29 15.34
N ASP A 54 -6.19 -23.18 14.55
CA ASP A 54 -6.05 -23.23 13.09
C ASP A 54 -7.24 -23.92 12.43
N ALA A 55 -7.44 -23.63 11.13
CA ALA A 55 -8.41 -24.31 10.30
C ALA A 55 -7.90 -24.38 8.86
N ALA A 56 -8.07 -25.53 8.19
CA ALA A 56 -7.63 -25.75 6.82
C ALA A 56 -8.62 -26.61 6.03
N ALA A 57 -8.77 -26.30 4.74
CA ALA A 57 -9.49 -27.14 3.80
C ALA A 57 -8.57 -28.26 3.32
N VAL A 58 -9.02 -29.50 3.41
CA VAL A 58 -8.25 -30.68 3.02
C VAL A 58 -9.11 -31.55 2.08
N SER A 59 -8.51 -32.06 0.99
CA SER A 59 -9.19 -33.04 0.13
C SER A 59 -9.26 -34.37 0.84
N ARG A 60 -10.43 -34.97 0.88
CA ARG A 60 -10.67 -36.22 1.59
C ARG A 60 -10.18 -37.46 0.83
N THR A 61 -10.36 -37.48 -0.49
CA THR A 61 -10.06 -38.66 -1.33
C THR A 61 -9.08 -38.36 -2.45
N GLY A 62 -8.56 -37.15 -2.57
CA GLY A 62 -7.77 -36.70 -3.71
C GLY A 62 -8.59 -36.48 -5.00
N ILE A 63 -9.92 -36.64 -4.92
CA ILE A 63 -10.85 -36.39 -6.03
C ILE A 63 -11.35 -34.95 -5.93
N GLU A 64 -11.39 -34.24 -7.04
CA GLU A 64 -11.99 -32.91 -7.10
C GLU A 64 -13.46 -32.95 -6.70
N GLY A 65 -13.83 -32.19 -5.67
CA GLY A 65 -15.22 -32.05 -5.23
C GLY A 65 -15.55 -32.69 -3.86
N ASP A 66 -14.62 -33.39 -3.19
CA ASP A 66 -14.81 -33.91 -1.84
C ASP A 66 -13.81 -33.32 -0.86
N TYR A 67 -14.11 -32.11 -0.40
CA TYR A 67 -13.31 -31.38 0.59
C TYR A 67 -13.94 -31.42 1.97
N GLN A 68 -13.09 -31.46 2.98
CA GLN A 68 -13.46 -31.30 4.39
C GLN A 68 -12.66 -30.18 5.04
N ILE A 69 -13.17 -29.62 6.11
CA ILE A 69 -12.47 -28.60 6.90
C ILE A 69 -11.96 -29.27 8.16
N VAL A 70 -10.65 -29.27 8.34
CA VAL A 70 -10.01 -29.70 9.59
C VAL A 70 -9.73 -28.47 10.43
N PHE A 71 -10.14 -28.49 11.69
CA PHE A 71 -9.87 -27.41 12.62
C PHE A 71 -9.17 -27.94 13.89
N SER A 72 -8.38 -27.12 14.52
CA SER A 72 -7.73 -27.38 15.80
C SER A 72 -8.06 -26.30 16.81
N LEU A 73 -8.16 -26.70 18.09
CA LEU A 73 -8.54 -25.84 19.19
C LEU A 73 -7.34 -25.46 20.05
N LYS A 74 -7.43 -24.34 20.74
CA LYS A 74 -6.53 -24.00 21.85
C LYS A 74 -6.88 -24.88 23.07
N PRO A 75 -5.96 -25.09 24.02
CA PRO A 75 -6.19 -25.97 25.15
C PRO A 75 -7.46 -25.66 25.96
N SER A 76 -7.77 -24.36 26.13
CA SER A 76 -8.99 -23.92 26.85
C SER A 76 -10.27 -24.31 26.10
N GLY A 77 -10.30 -24.12 24.78
CA GLY A 77 -11.43 -24.50 23.92
C GLY A 77 -11.56 -26.01 23.79
N ALA A 78 -10.45 -26.73 23.69
CA ALA A 78 -10.39 -28.17 23.60
C ALA A 78 -11.05 -28.88 24.76
N GLN A 79 -10.79 -28.41 25.99
CA GLN A 79 -11.42 -28.97 27.20
C GLN A 79 -12.93 -28.75 27.18
N LYS A 80 -13.39 -27.50 27.02
CA LYS A 80 -14.81 -27.15 27.00
C LYS A 80 -15.58 -27.89 25.92
N PHE A 81 -15.01 -27.92 24.73
CA PHE A 81 -15.64 -28.54 23.57
C PHE A 81 -15.65 -30.06 23.67
N GLY A 82 -14.59 -30.64 24.27
CA GLY A 82 -14.52 -32.07 24.55
C GLY A 82 -15.61 -32.53 25.49
N GLU A 83 -15.81 -31.85 26.63
CA GLU A 83 -16.86 -32.14 27.59
C GLU A 83 -18.27 -32.01 27.02
N TRP A 84 -18.47 -30.98 26.18
CA TRP A 84 -19.75 -30.72 25.54
C TRP A 84 -20.06 -31.74 24.45
N THR A 85 -19.11 -32.06 23.57
CA THR A 85 -19.31 -33.05 22.51
C THR A 85 -19.54 -34.46 23.05
N GLU A 86 -18.88 -34.82 24.15
CA GLU A 86 -19.09 -36.10 24.81
C GLU A 86 -20.55 -36.26 25.35
N LYS A 87 -21.15 -35.18 25.86
CA LYS A 87 -22.53 -35.16 26.30
C LYS A 87 -23.57 -35.09 25.17
N ASN A 88 -23.14 -34.67 23.99
CA ASN A 88 -24.01 -34.42 22.83
C ASN A 88 -23.70 -35.33 21.64
N ILE A 89 -23.13 -36.51 21.88
CA ILE A 89 -22.96 -37.52 20.82
C ILE A 89 -24.32 -37.87 20.24
N ASN A 90 -24.41 -38.04 18.93
CA ASN A 90 -25.62 -38.24 18.15
C ASN A 90 -26.54 -37.01 18.00
N ASN A 91 -26.09 -35.84 18.44
CA ASN A 91 -26.77 -34.56 18.17
C ASN A 91 -26.08 -33.79 17.04
N TYR A 92 -26.68 -32.67 16.66
CA TYR A 92 -26.14 -31.76 15.68
C TYR A 92 -25.50 -30.55 16.33
N MET A 93 -24.42 -30.07 15.75
CA MET A 93 -23.81 -28.76 16.06
C MET A 93 -23.92 -27.83 14.89
N ALA A 94 -24.14 -26.53 15.14
CA ALA A 94 -24.18 -25.50 14.13
C ALA A 94 -22.90 -24.67 14.19
N VAL A 95 -22.27 -24.45 13.04
CA VAL A 95 -21.19 -23.49 12.87
C VAL A 95 -21.80 -22.19 12.40
N ARG A 96 -21.74 -21.17 13.25
CA ARG A 96 -22.28 -19.83 12.99
C ARG A 96 -21.16 -18.85 12.68
N LEU A 97 -21.36 -18.04 11.65
CA LEU A 97 -20.53 -16.88 11.35
C LEU A 97 -21.42 -15.65 11.32
N ASN A 98 -21.11 -14.64 12.11
CA ASN A 98 -21.96 -13.48 12.33
C ASN A 98 -23.37 -13.95 12.76
N ASP A 99 -24.41 -13.55 12.04
CA ASP A 99 -25.79 -13.93 12.31
C ASP A 99 -26.34 -14.97 11.33
N GLU A 100 -25.47 -15.80 10.72
CA GLU A 100 -25.87 -16.84 9.80
C GLU A 100 -25.22 -18.18 10.14
N VAL A 101 -25.99 -19.26 10.07
CA VAL A 101 -25.46 -20.63 10.17
C VAL A 101 -24.86 -21.03 8.85
N LYS A 102 -23.57 -21.34 8.83
CA LYS A 102 -22.82 -21.74 7.61
C LYS A 102 -22.76 -23.24 7.41
N SER A 103 -22.84 -24.02 8.47
CA SER A 103 -22.82 -25.47 8.42
C SER A 103 -23.52 -26.09 9.61
N ILE A 104 -24.12 -27.25 9.40
CA ILE A 104 -24.69 -28.09 10.43
C ILE A 104 -24.00 -29.44 10.35
N ALA A 105 -23.27 -29.81 11.40
CA ALA A 105 -22.48 -31.05 11.46
C ALA A 105 -23.02 -31.98 12.52
N TYR A 106 -22.93 -33.28 12.25
CA TYR A 106 -23.35 -34.34 13.17
C TYR A 106 -22.20 -34.77 14.08
N ILE A 107 -22.42 -34.84 15.38
CA ILE A 107 -21.41 -35.20 16.39
C ILE A 107 -21.30 -36.72 16.46
N LYS A 108 -20.24 -37.30 15.93
CA LYS A 108 -20.02 -38.76 15.89
C LYS A 108 -19.29 -39.26 17.14
N SER A 109 -18.40 -38.46 17.69
CA SER A 109 -17.56 -38.81 18.84
C SER A 109 -17.11 -37.57 19.57
N LYS A 110 -16.53 -37.78 20.78
CA LYS A 110 -15.88 -36.70 21.56
C LYS A 110 -14.76 -36.06 20.70
N ILE A 111 -14.77 -34.73 20.62
CA ILE A 111 -13.78 -33.93 19.92
C ILE A 111 -12.89 -33.26 20.98
N THR A 112 -11.60 -33.64 21.03
CA THR A 112 -10.70 -33.12 22.08
C THR A 112 -9.84 -31.97 21.62
N ASP A 113 -9.01 -32.18 20.60
CA ASP A 113 -8.03 -31.17 20.14
C ASP A 113 -8.30 -30.70 18.72
N SER A 114 -8.75 -31.61 17.88
CA SER A 114 -9.06 -31.33 16.48
C SER A 114 -10.35 -32.02 16.06
N GLY A 115 -11.05 -31.43 15.11
CA GLY A 115 -12.25 -31.96 14.54
C GLY A 115 -12.30 -31.76 13.03
N GLU A 116 -13.21 -32.49 12.41
CA GLU A 116 -13.44 -32.40 10.98
C GLU A 116 -14.89 -32.02 10.70
N ILE A 117 -15.08 -31.01 9.85
CA ILE A 117 -16.40 -30.66 9.33
C ILE A 117 -16.49 -31.28 7.93
N THR A 118 -17.25 -32.36 7.86
CA THR A 118 -17.48 -33.08 6.60
C THR A 118 -18.80 -32.65 5.97
N GLY A 119 -18.82 -32.53 4.65
CA GLY A 119 -19.99 -32.15 3.87
C GLY A 119 -19.67 -32.20 2.38
N ARG A 120 -20.63 -31.89 1.54
CA ARG A 120 -20.40 -31.69 0.10
C ARG A 120 -19.77 -30.36 -0.18
N PHE A 121 -18.51 -30.15 0.23
CA PHE A 121 -17.80 -28.92 0.02
C PHE A 121 -17.05 -28.94 -1.32
N THR A 122 -17.24 -27.93 -2.13
CA THR A 122 -16.33 -27.63 -3.23
C THR A 122 -15.03 -27.06 -2.67
N LYS A 123 -13.94 -27.09 -3.43
CA LYS A 123 -12.65 -26.49 -3.01
C LYS A 123 -12.83 -25.06 -2.52
N ALA A 124 -13.45 -24.23 -3.34
CA ALA A 124 -13.67 -22.81 -3.01
C ALA A 124 -14.50 -22.63 -1.73
N SER A 125 -15.57 -23.43 -1.53
CA SER A 125 -16.41 -23.31 -0.35
C SER A 125 -15.75 -23.83 0.93
N ALA A 126 -14.86 -24.82 0.81
CA ALA A 126 -14.09 -25.32 1.94
C ALA A 126 -12.99 -24.33 2.36
N GLU A 127 -12.28 -23.76 1.37
CA GLU A 127 -11.26 -22.72 1.62
C GLU A 127 -11.88 -21.48 2.25
N ASP A 128 -13.03 -21.01 1.78
CA ASP A 128 -13.74 -19.86 2.33
C ASP A 128 -14.17 -20.10 3.78
N LEU A 129 -14.74 -21.28 4.09
CA LEU A 129 -15.12 -21.64 5.45
C LEU A 129 -13.90 -21.82 6.36
N ALA A 130 -12.82 -22.43 5.86
CA ALA A 130 -11.58 -22.59 6.63
C ALA A 130 -10.95 -21.22 6.95
N LEU A 131 -10.89 -20.31 5.96
CA LEU A 131 -10.40 -18.95 6.15
C LEU A 131 -11.25 -18.19 7.17
N THR A 132 -12.57 -18.34 7.08
CA THR A 132 -13.52 -17.76 8.03
C THR A 132 -13.28 -18.24 9.45
N LEU A 133 -13.10 -19.55 9.63
CA LEU A 133 -12.80 -20.15 10.95
C LEU A 133 -11.42 -19.69 11.47
N LYS A 134 -10.41 -19.63 10.60
CA LYS A 134 -9.05 -19.21 10.92
C LYS A 134 -8.96 -17.73 11.31
N SER A 135 -9.74 -16.85 10.67
CA SER A 135 -9.78 -15.43 11.03
C SER A 135 -10.30 -15.17 12.43
N GLY A 136 -10.98 -16.18 13.03
CA GLY A 136 -11.49 -16.11 14.37
C GLY A 136 -12.65 -15.13 14.53
N ALA A 137 -13.13 -14.99 15.76
CA ALA A 137 -14.04 -13.92 16.12
C ALA A 137 -13.22 -12.65 16.35
N LEU A 138 -13.43 -11.65 15.50
CA LEU A 138 -12.90 -10.32 15.78
C LEU A 138 -13.54 -9.78 17.08
N PRO A 139 -12.74 -9.20 17.97
CA PRO A 139 -13.26 -8.70 19.27
C PRO A 139 -14.25 -7.53 19.10
N ALA A 140 -14.29 -6.91 17.93
CA ALA A 140 -15.23 -5.85 17.59
C ALA A 140 -15.70 -6.02 16.13
N PRO A 141 -16.92 -5.57 15.79
CA PRO A 141 -17.40 -5.57 14.42
C PRO A 141 -16.51 -4.64 13.57
N ILE A 142 -16.16 -5.11 12.37
CA ILE A 142 -15.42 -4.30 11.38
C ILE A 142 -16.42 -3.79 10.37
N GLU A 143 -16.42 -2.49 10.16
CA GLU A 143 -17.14 -1.82 9.08
C GLU A 143 -16.16 -1.34 8.02
N TYR A 144 -16.50 -1.56 6.74
CA TYR A 144 -15.76 -0.99 5.63
C TYR A 144 -15.93 0.53 5.65
N GLN A 145 -14.85 1.26 5.95
CA GLN A 145 -14.88 2.73 5.96
C GLN A 145 -14.64 3.30 4.57
N GLU A 146 -13.73 2.69 3.81
CA GLU A 146 -13.40 3.12 2.46
C GLU A 146 -12.84 1.94 1.66
N GLU A 147 -13.34 1.76 0.46
CA GLU A 147 -12.79 0.84 -0.54
C GLU A 147 -12.44 1.62 -1.80
N ARG A 148 -11.16 1.61 -2.19
CA ARG A 148 -10.68 2.21 -3.44
C ARG A 148 -10.09 1.14 -4.32
N THR A 149 -10.82 0.74 -5.33
CA THR A 149 -10.35 -0.18 -6.36
C THR A 149 -10.07 0.59 -7.64
N VAL A 150 -8.79 0.65 -8.04
CA VAL A 150 -8.39 1.23 -9.33
C VAL A 150 -8.19 0.09 -10.32
N GLY A 151 -8.94 0.08 -11.40
CA GLY A 151 -8.78 -0.91 -12.45
C GLY A 151 -7.37 -0.83 -13.07
N PRO A 152 -6.74 -1.96 -13.45
CA PRO A 152 -5.39 -1.99 -14.05
C PRO A 152 -5.23 -1.08 -15.27
N SER A 153 -6.27 -0.93 -16.08
CA SER A 153 -6.27 -0.05 -17.27
C SER A 153 -6.18 1.43 -16.90
N LEU A 154 -6.97 1.90 -15.92
CA LEU A 154 -6.93 3.28 -15.48
C LEU A 154 -5.59 3.65 -14.84
N GLY A 155 -4.98 2.72 -14.11
CA GLY A 155 -3.64 2.88 -13.56
C GLY A 155 -2.59 3.02 -14.67
N ALA A 156 -2.62 2.16 -15.69
CA ALA A 156 -1.68 2.18 -16.81
C ALA A 156 -1.79 3.45 -17.66
N ASP A 157 -3.00 3.93 -17.93
CA ASP A 157 -3.22 5.15 -18.69
C ASP A 157 -2.74 6.39 -17.93
N SER A 158 -2.98 6.46 -16.62
CA SER A 158 -2.49 7.54 -15.77
C SER A 158 -0.95 7.57 -15.70
N ILE A 159 -0.30 6.40 -15.59
CA ILE A 159 1.16 6.29 -15.62
C ILE A 159 1.73 6.72 -16.97
N ARG A 160 1.14 6.30 -18.08
CA ARG A 160 1.57 6.72 -19.43
C ARG A 160 1.43 8.22 -19.63
N ALA A 161 0.28 8.79 -19.24
CA ALA A 161 0.05 10.23 -19.33
C ALA A 161 1.04 11.01 -18.44
N GLY A 162 1.25 10.57 -17.19
CA GLY A 162 2.22 11.17 -16.29
C GLY A 162 3.66 11.09 -16.82
N LEU A 163 4.08 9.94 -17.34
CA LEU A 163 5.42 9.75 -17.90
C LEU A 163 5.64 10.60 -19.16
N SER A 164 4.67 10.65 -20.07
CA SER A 164 4.76 11.48 -21.27
C SER A 164 4.83 12.97 -20.94
N ALA A 165 4.03 13.44 -20.00
CA ALA A 165 4.08 14.82 -19.50
C ALA A 165 5.43 15.13 -18.84
N SER A 166 5.99 14.18 -18.07
CA SER A 166 7.30 14.31 -17.43
C SER A 166 8.42 14.47 -18.43
N ILE A 167 8.44 13.63 -19.47
CA ILE A 167 9.43 13.69 -20.55
C ILE A 167 9.30 15.01 -21.32
N ALA A 168 8.07 15.42 -21.66
CA ALA A 168 7.83 16.68 -22.36
C ALA A 168 8.30 17.88 -21.53
N GLY A 169 7.98 17.90 -20.22
CA GLY A 169 8.43 18.94 -19.29
C GLY A 169 9.96 18.98 -19.16
N LEU A 170 10.60 17.81 -19.03
CA LEU A 170 12.06 17.70 -18.95
C LEU A 170 12.74 18.24 -20.22
N VAL A 171 12.24 17.84 -21.39
CA VAL A 171 12.76 18.33 -22.68
C VAL A 171 12.60 19.84 -22.80
N PHE A 172 11.43 20.37 -22.44
CA PHE A 172 11.17 21.81 -22.47
C PHE A 172 12.14 22.57 -21.55
N VAL A 173 12.35 22.10 -20.33
CA VAL A 173 13.29 22.70 -19.36
C VAL A 173 14.73 22.66 -19.89
N ILE A 174 15.18 21.53 -20.45
CA ILE A 174 16.52 21.40 -21.03
C ILE A 174 16.70 22.40 -22.21
N LEU A 175 15.72 22.48 -23.10
CA LEU A 175 15.77 23.41 -24.23
C LEU A 175 15.80 24.86 -23.74
N PHE A 176 14.99 25.22 -22.76
CA PHE A 176 15.00 26.53 -22.14
C PHE A 176 16.39 26.87 -21.56
N MET A 177 16.97 25.97 -20.76
CA MET A 177 18.29 26.17 -20.15
C MET A 177 19.39 26.33 -21.19
N LEU A 178 19.41 25.51 -22.24
CA LEU A 178 20.38 25.60 -23.32
C LEU A 178 20.25 26.91 -24.13
N PHE A 179 19.00 27.35 -24.34
CA PHE A 179 18.76 28.58 -25.11
C PHE A 179 19.09 29.84 -24.28
N TYR A 180 18.66 29.91 -23.04
CA TYR A 180 18.78 31.08 -22.18
C TYR A 180 20.20 31.22 -21.57
N TYR A 181 20.69 30.13 -20.92
CA TYR A 181 21.97 30.10 -20.21
C TYR A 181 23.15 29.58 -21.08
N ARG A 182 22.91 29.17 -22.30
CA ARG A 182 23.92 28.74 -23.24
C ARG A 182 24.95 27.76 -22.65
N GLY A 183 26.22 28.18 -22.48
CA GLY A 183 27.29 27.36 -21.96
C GLY A 183 27.04 26.90 -20.51
N ALA A 184 26.53 27.77 -19.64
CA ALA A 184 26.12 27.43 -18.29
C ALA A 184 24.89 26.48 -18.31
N GLY A 185 24.00 26.63 -19.31
CA GLY A 185 22.87 25.72 -19.52
C GLY A 185 23.29 24.27 -19.80
N VAL A 186 24.41 24.04 -20.49
CA VAL A 186 24.99 22.69 -20.65
C VAL A 186 25.39 22.11 -19.31
N ASN A 187 26.04 22.89 -18.44
CA ASN A 187 26.40 22.48 -17.09
C ASN A 187 25.16 22.09 -16.26
N ALA A 188 24.13 22.95 -16.25
CA ALA A 188 22.87 22.67 -15.57
C ALA A 188 22.17 21.41 -16.11
N THR A 189 22.21 21.18 -17.41
CA THR A 189 21.62 19.97 -18.02
C THR A 189 22.33 18.71 -17.55
N ILE A 190 23.66 18.72 -17.48
CA ILE A 190 24.44 17.59 -16.96
C ILE A 190 24.11 17.34 -15.48
N ALA A 191 24.09 18.40 -14.65
CA ALA A 191 23.73 18.31 -13.22
C ALA A 191 22.29 17.80 -13.03
N LEU A 192 21.34 18.22 -13.86
CA LEU A 192 19.95 17.80 -13.85
C LEU A 192 19.79 16.31 -14.20
N LEU A 193 20.44 15.86 -15.27
CA LEU A 193 20.38 14.44 -15.68
C LEU A 193 21.01 13.53 -14.62
N LEU A 194 22.12 13.99 -14.02
CA LEU A 194 22.74 13.27 -12.91
C LEU A 194 21.85 13.25 -11.67
N ASN A 195 21.20 14.37 -11.34
CA ASN A 195 20.23 14.45 -10.26
C ASN A 195 19.10 13.42 -10.45
N LEU A 196 18.51 13.38 -11.64
CA LEU A 196 17.43 12.44 -11.96
C LEU A 196 17.90 10.98 -11.84
N LEU A 197 19.07 10.67 -12.39
CA LEU A 197 19.66 9.34 -12.33
C LEU A 197 19.92 8.91 -10.86
N LEU A 198 20.53 9.78 -10.06
CA LEU A 198 20.82 9.50 -8.67
C LEU A 198 19.53 9.39 -7.83
N THR A 199 18.52 10.20 -8.12
CA THR A 199 17.22 10.13 -7.42
C THR A 199 16.53 8.80 -7.72
N MET A 200 16.54 8.35 -8.97
CA MET A 200 15.99 7.03 -9.32
C MET A 200 16.78 5.90 -8.68
N ALA A 201 18.12 6.00 -8.66
CA ALA A 201 18.97 5.03 -7.97
C ALA A 201 18.69 4.98 -6.46
N ALA A 202 18.47 6.13 -5.81
CA ALA A 202 18.13 6.20 -4.39
C ALA A 202 16.75 5.60 -4.10
N VAL A 203 15.74 5.87 -4.93
CA VAL A 203 14.40 5.27 -4.81
C VAL A 203 14.49 3.74 -4.84
N VAL A 204 15.29 3.18 -5.77
CA VAL A 204 15.51 1.73 -5.86
C VAL A 204 16.33 1.21 -4.66
N PHE A 205 17.38 1.92 -4.26
CA PHE A 205 18.25 1.51 -3.15
C PHE A 205 17.51 1.43 -1.82
N PHE A 206 16.59 2.35 -1.56
CA PHE A 206 15.76 2.35 -0.34
C PHE A 206 14.48 1.51 -0.47
N ASP A 207 14.32 0.73 -1.54
CA ASP A 207 13.12 -0.09 -1.81
C ASP A 207 11.81 0.71 -1.70
N ALA A 208 11.86 1.98 -2.11
CA ALA A 208 10.74 2.88 -2.02
C ALA A 208 9.76 2.65 -3.18
N THR A 209 8.47 2.50 -2.87
CA THR A 209 7.45 2.30 -3.89
C THR A 209 7.20 3.57 -4.69
N LEU A 210 7.39 3.52 -6.00
CA LEU A 210 7.09 4.62 -6.89
C LEU A 210 5.57 4.68 -7.14
N THR A 211 4.90 5.59 -6.46
CA THR A 211 3.47 5.85 -6.62
C THR A 211 3.21 6.91 -7.68
N LEU A 212 1.96 7.03 -8.17
CA LEU A 212 1.60 8.09 -9.13
C LEU A 212 1.90 9.51 -8.59
N PRO A 213 1.56 9.87 -7.34
CA PRO A 213 2.05 11.10 -6.71
C PRO A 213 3.58 11.15 -6.57
N GLY A 214 4.27 10.00 -6.40
CA GLY A 214 5.73 9.93 -6.39
C GLY A 214 6.35 10.35 -7.72
N ILE A 215 5.74 9.99 -8.86
CA ILE A 215 6.13 10.50 -10.18
C ILE A 215 5.97 12.02 -10.24
N ALA A 216 4.88 12.57 -9.72
CA ALA A 216 4.70 14.03 -9.63
C ALA A 216 5.77 14.70 -8.75
N GLY A 217 6.19 14.04 -7.66
CA GLY A 217 7.31 14.46 -6.82
C GLY A 217 8.65 14.52 -7.57
N LEU A 218 8.92 13.55 -8.43
CA LEU A 218 10.10 13.56 -9.31
C LEU A 218 10.07 14.75 -10.28
N ILE A 219 8.91 15.02 -10.90
CA ILE A 219 8.76 16.15 -11.84
C ILE A 219 8.98 17.48 -11.12
N LEU A 220 8.38 17.63 -9.94
CA LEU A 220 8.58 18.80 -9.10
C LEU A 220 10.06 18.95 -8.70
N GLY A 221 10.74 17.83 -8.38
CA GLY A 221 12.17 17.78 -8.10
C GLY A 221 13.03 18.29 -9.27
N VAL A 222 12.67 17.94 -10.50
CA VAL A 222 13.32 18.45 -11.71
C VAL A 222 13.25 19.98 -11.78
N GLY A 223 12.07 20.56 -11.54
CA GLY A 223 11.90 22.03 -11.51
C GLY A 223 12.78 22.70 -10.46
N MET A 224 12.78 22.16 -9.24
CA MET A 224 13.61 22.70 -8.14
C MET A 224 15.12 22.50 -8.37
N ALA A 225 15.52 21.43 -9.06
CA ALA A 225 16.90 21.19 -9.43
C ALA A 225 17.41 22.25 -10.43
N VAL A 226 16.57 22.61 -11.39
CA VAL A 226 16.89 23.68 -12.34
C VAL A 226 16.93 25.03 -11.64
N ASP A 227 15.97 25.31 -10.76
CA ASP A 227 15.91 26.57 -10.00
C ASP A 227 17.18 26.80 -9.18
N SER A 228 17.72 25.77 -8.55
CA SER A 228 19.00 25.84 -7.83
C SER A 228 20.16 26.28 -8.73
N ASN A 229 20.24 25.73 -9.95
CA ASN A 229 21.27 26.11 -10.93
C ASN A 229 21.04 27.56 -11.44
N VAL A 230 19.78 27.93 -11.67
CA VAL A 230 19.41 29.30 -12.08
C VAL A 230 19.84 30.32 -11.03
N LEU A 231 19.56 30.07 -9.76
CA LEU A 231 19.99 30.93 -8.65
C LEU A 231 21.51 31.10 -8.63
N ILE A 232 22.28 30.04 -8.80
CA ILE A 232 23.73 30.08 -8.88
C ILE A 232 24.18 30.94 -10.07
N PHE A 233 23.60 30.70 -11.25
CA PHE A 233 24.00 31.38 -12.47
C PHE A 233 23.68 32.88 -12.44
N GLU A 234 22.50 33.24 -11.96
CA GLU A 234 22.15 34.65 -11.80
C GLU A 234 23.07 35.34 -10.78
N ARG A 235 23.45 34.65 -9.71
CA ARG A 235 24.40 35.19 -8.74
C ARG A 235 25.79 35.36 -9.35
N ILE A 236 26.28 34.42 -10.14
CA ILE A 236 27.53 34.56 -10.90
C ILE A 236 27.44 35.77 -11.87
N ARG A 237 26.31 35.93 -12.57
CA ARG A 237 26.05 37.05 -13.46
C ARG A 237 26.12 38.39 -12.74
N GLU A 238 25.50 38.50 -11.56
CA GLU A 238 25.59 39.71 -10.71
C GLU A 238 27.05 40.06 -10.35
N GLU A 239 27.85 39.06 -9.94
CA GLU A 239 29.23 39.25 -9.57
C GLU A 239 30.10 39.66 -10.77
N LEU A 240 29.80 39.13 -11.97
CA LEU A 240 30.47 39.56 -13.22
C LEU A 240 30.10 40.99 -13.59
N LEU A 241 28.83 41.38 -13.44
CA LEU A 241 28.37 42.76 -13.69
C LEU A 241 28.97 43.75 -12.68
N ALA A 242 29.29 43.30 -11.46
CA ALA A 242 30.02 44.07 -10.45
C ALA A 242 31.53 44.21 -10.78
N GLY A 243 31.99 43.72 -11.94
CA GLY A 243 33.36 43.86 -12.43
C GLY A 243 34.38 42.88 -11.89
N LYS A 244 33.94 41.77 -11.27
CA LYS A 244 34.85 40.73 -10.76
C LYS A 244 35.36 39.83 -11.89
N ALA A 245 36.57 39.30 -11.72
CA ALA A 245 37.12 38.32 -12.61
C ALA A 245 36.31 37.01 -12.61
N VAL A 246 36.25 36.32 -13.74
CA VAL A 246 35.43 35.11 -13.92
C VAL A 246 35.63 34.05 -12.84
N PRO A 247 36.86 33.66 -12.41
CA PRO A 247 37.04 32.69 -11.33
C PRO A 247 36.47 33.17 -10.02
N GLN A 248 36.70 34.42 -9.67
CA GLN A 248 36.20 35.01 -8.41
C GLN A 248 34.68 35.15 -8.41
N ALA A 249 34.08 35.49 -9.57
CA ALA A 249 32.62 35.58 -9.71
C ALA A 249 31.95 34.21 -9.55
N ILE A 250 32.56 33.15 -10.06
CA ILE A 250 32.08 31.79 -9.90
C ILE A 250 32.12 31.39 -8.43
N ASP A 251 33.27 31.53 -7.75
CA ASP A 251 33.38 31.14 -6.33
C ASP A 251 32.37 31.90 -5.45
N LEU A 252 32.28 33.20 -5.59
CA LEU A 252 31.35 34.03 -4.82
C LEU A 252 29.88 33.74 -5.16
N GLY A 253 29.61 33.45 -6.44
CA GLY A 253 28.26 33.07 -6.89
C GLY A 253 27.78 31.77 -6.23
N PHE A 254 28.62 30.75 -6.22
CA PHE A 254 28.30 29.48 -5.55
C PHE A 254 28.15 29.66 -4.04
N ASP A 255 29.10 30.35 -3.38
CA ASP A 255 29.09 30.50 -1.91
C ASP A 255 27.87 31.30 -1.42
N ARG A 256 27.46 32.33 -2.15
CA ARG A 256 26.28 33.14 -1.77
C ARG A 256 24.96 32.48 -2.13
N ALA A 257 24.87 31.79 -3.28
CA ALA A 257 23.68 31.05 -3.65
C ALA A 257 23.44 29.83 -2.75
N PHE A 258 24.52 29.22 -2.24
CA PHE A 258 24.46 28.05 -1.38
C PHE A 258 23.55 28.24 -0.15
N VAL A 259 23.68 29.38 0.55
CA VAL A 259 22.87 29.70 1.72
C VAL A 259 21.38 29.73 1.37
N THR A 260 21.04 30.42 0.28
CA THR A 260 19.65 30.53 -0.18
C THR A 260 19.09 29.16 -0.59
N ILE A 261 19.88 28.35 -1.29
CA ILE A 261 19.49 27.00 -1.72
C ILE A 261 19.22 26.11 -0.48
N ILE A 262 20.10 26.15 0.52
CA ILE A 262 19.89 25.38 1.76
C ILE A 262 18.59 25.81 2.45
N ASP A 263 18.34 27.11 2.61
CA ASP A 263 17.14 27.60 3.27
C ASP A 263 15.86 27.13 2.59
N THR A 264 15.80 27.21 1.26
CA THR A 264 14.64 26.74 0.48
C THR A 264 14.48 25.21 0.54
N HIS A 265 15.58 24.48 0.53
CA HIS A 265 15.53 23.01 0.63
C HIS A 265 15.11 22.54 2.02
N ILE A 266 15.64 23.13 3.09
CA ILE A 266 15.28 22.78 4.47
C ILE A 266 13.78 22.97 4.70
N THR A 267 13.21 24.12 4.30
CA THR A 267 11.78 24.37 4.48
C THR A 267 10.91 23.36 3.73
N THR A 268 11.30 22.99 2.52
CA THR A 268 10.59 21.99 1.73
C THR A 268 10.76 20.57 2.29
N ILE A 269 11.97 20.22 2.76
CA ILE A 269 12.24 18.92 3.42
C ILE A 269 11.42 18.80 4.70
N ILE A 270 11.32 19.82 5.54
CA ILE A 270 10.49 19.79 6.75
C ILE A 270 9.03 19.52 6.38
N SER A 271 8.50 20.21 5.37
CA SER A 271 7.14 20.00 4.88
C SER A 271 6.95 18.57 4.36
N ALA A 272 7.93 18.04 3.62
CA ALA A 272 7.90 16.67 3.09
C ALA A 272 8.01 15.61 4.21
N ILE A 273 8.79 15.87 5.29
CA ILE A 273 8.84 14.98 6.46
C ILE A 273 7.47 14.93 7.15
N ILE A 274 6.79 16.05 7.30
CA ILE A 274 5.42 16.08 7.85
C ILE A 274 4.48 15.26 6.98
N LEU A 275 4.54 15.42 5.66
CA LEU A 275 3.76 14.61 4.71
C LEU A 275 4.09 13.11 4.82
N TYR A 276 5.35 12.75 5.05
CA TYR A 276 5.76 11.36 5.24
C TYR A 276 5.20 10.77 6.54
N MET A 277 5.23 11.55 7.64
CA MET A 277 4.77 11.08 8.96
C MET A 277 3.25 10.91 9.02
N TYR A 278 2.51 11.88 8.51
CA TYR A 278 1.04 11.92 8.61
C TYR A 278 0.32 11.46 7.33
N GLY A 279 1.02 11.38 6.21
CA GLY A 279 0.46 10.92 4.95
C GLY A 279 0.19 9.42 4.94
N THR A 280 -0.76 9.00 4.11
CA THR A 280 -1.10 7.60 3.89
C THR A 280 -0.70 7.15 2.50
N GLY A 281 -0.34 5.87 2.33
CA GLY A 281 -0.10 5.20 1.05
C GLY A 281 0.59 6.07 -0.03
N PRO A 282 -0.14 6.53 -1.05
CA PRO A 282 0.43 7.28 -2.16
C PRO A 282 1.12 8.59 -1.79
N ILE A 283 0.65 9.28 -0.73
CA ILE A 283 1.23 10.56 -0.26
C ILE A 283 2.63 10.35 0.33
N ARG A 284 2.86 9.22 1.02
CA ARG A 284 4.20 8.87 1.51
C ARG A 284 5.19 8.69 0.36
N GLY A 285 4.76 8.05 -0.74
CA GLY A 285 5.60 7.91 -1.93
C GLY A 285 6.03 9.25 -2.52
N PHE A 286 5.11 10.22 -2.61
CA PHE A 286 5.44 11.60 -2.99
C PHE A 286 6.47 12.24 -2.06
N ALA A 287 6.28 12.15 -0.74
CA ALA A 287 7.17 12.73 0.24
C ALA A 287 8.60 12.14 0.16
N VAL A 288 8.72 10.82 0.00
CA VAL A 288 10.01 10.14 -0.13
C VAL A 288 10.75 10.59 -1.39
N THR A 289 10.10 10.61 -2.56
CA THR A 289 10.73 11.04 -3.81
C THR A 289 11.16 12.51 -3.74
N LEU A 290 10.37 13.35 -3.08
CA LEU A 290 10.69 14.77 -2.90
C LEU A 290 11.90 14.96 -1.98
N ILE A 291 11.96 14.29 -0.84
CA ILE A 291 13.09 14.37 0.11
C ILE A 291 14.37 13.89 -0.57
N LEU A 292 14.34 12.71 -1.20
CA LEU A 292 15.51 12.15 -1.90
C LEU A 292 15.96 13.08 -3.04
N GLY A 293 15.02 13.59 -3.85
CA GLY A 293 15.30 14.51 -4.92
C GLY A 293 15.97 15.79 -4.46
N LEU A 294 15.53 16.39 -3.34
CA LEU A 294 16.11 17.61 -2.78
C LEU A 294 17.51 17.39 -2.20
N LEU A 295 17.73 16.30 -1.46
CA LEU A 295 19.05 15.96 -0.93
C LEU A 295 20.07 15.73 -2.05
N ILE A 296 19.67 15.02 -3.08
CA ILE A 296 20.51 14.75 -4.25
C ILE A 296 20.72 16.03 -5.07
N ASN A 297 19.69 16.89 -5.14
CA ASN A 297 19.83 18.17 -5.82
C ASN A 297 20.89 19.08 -5.17
N LEU A 298 20.92 19.12 -3.86
CA LEU A 298 21.95 19.89 -3.14
C LEU A 298 23.35 19.41 -3.54
N PHE A 299 23.54 18.10 -3.70
CA PHE A 299 24.79 17.55 -4.18
C PHE A 299 25.04 17.89 -5.66
N SER A 300 24.11 17.65 -6.56
CA SER A 300 24.31 17.82 -7.99
C SER A 300 24.41 19.29 -8.41
N ALA A 301 23.59 20.18 -7.87
CA ALA A 301 23.62 21.60 -8.22
C ALA A 301 24.84 22.33 -7.64
N VAL A 302 25.27 21.96 -6.44
CA VAL A 302 26.40 22.66 -5.78
C VAL A 302 27.74 22.01 -6.15
N PHE A 303 27.90 20.71 -5.84
CA PHE A 303 29.20 20.05 -6.00
C PHE A 303 29.51 19.72 -7.47
N VAL A 304 28.57 19.09 -8.17
CA VAL A 304 28.81 18.66 -9.55
C VAL A 304 28.91 19.88 -10.48
N SER A 305 27.97 20.81 -10.37
CA SER A 305 27.98 22.02 -11.20
C SER A 305 29.22 22.88 -10.96
N ARG A 306 29.64 23.05 -9.68
CA ARG A 306 30.89 23.75 -9.33
C ARG A 306 32.11 23.06 -9.92
N THR A 307 32.19 21.73 -9.79
CA THR A 307 33.30 20.94 -10.35
C THR A 307 33.41 21.10 -11.86
N ILE A 308 32.29 21.12 -12.57
CA ILE A 308 32.28 21.33 -14.03
C ILE A 308 32.82 22.74 -14.38
N PHE A 309 32.41 23.78 -13.62
CA PHE A 309 32.95 25.13 -13.83
C PHE A 309 34.45 25.22 -13.53
N MET A 310 34.91 24.60 -12.43
CA MET A 310 36.34 24.58 -12.07
C MET A 310 37.16 23.85 -13.14
N TRP A 311 36.70 22.72 -13.64
CA TRP A 311 37.33 22.00 -14.70
C TRP A 311 37.39 22.82 -16.04
N LEU A 312 36.33 23.60 -16.33
CA LEU A 312 36.30 24.49 -17.49
C LEU A 312 37.32 25.62 -17.34
N LEU A 313 37.48 26.20 -16.14
CA LEU A 313 38.47 27.25 -15.85
C LEU A 313 39.90 26.72 -15.97
N GLU A 314 40.14 25.49 -15.48
CA GLU A 314 41.46 24.86 -15.61
C GLU A 314 41.85 24.64 -17.03
N LYS A 315 40.92 24.23 -17.90
CA LYS A 315 41.15 24.09 -19.36
C LYS A 315 41.30 25.41 -20.11
N ARG A 316 40.73 26.51 -19.57
CA ARG A 316 40.74 27.84 -20.20
C ARG A 316 41.09 28.94 -19.21
N PRO A 317 42.34 28.99 -18.69
CA PRO A 317 42.74 29.89 -17.62
C PRO A 317 42.60 31.38 -17.97
N ASN A 318 42.63 31.75 -19.23
CA ASN A 318 42.50 33.13 -19.71
C ASN A 318 41.06 33.51 -20.15
N MET A 319 40.04 32.84 -19.58
CA MET A 319 38.65 33.11 -19.94
C MET A 319 38.21 34.47 -19.38
N GLN A 320 38.02 35.44 -20.29
CA GLN A 320 37.56 36.80 -19.92
C GLN A 320 36.04 36.94 -19.92
N LYS A 321 35.32 36.04 -20.58
CA LYS A 321 33.84 36.03 -20.65
C LYS A 321 33.32 34.64 -20.41
N LEU A 322 32.38 34.54 -19.50
CA LEU A 322 31.62 33.31 -19.23
C LEU A 322 30.36 33.32 -20.11
N SER A 323 30.05 32.16 -20.72
CA SER A 323 28.81 32.00 -21.48
C SER A 323 27.68 31.63 -20.52
N ILE A 324 27.00 32.65 -20.00
CA ILE A 324 25.94 32.53 -18.98
C ILE A 324 24.80 33.50 -19.34
#